data_02c8cff86e77f6be0806627fa1c41dd2
#
_entry.id   02c8cff86e77f6be0806627fa1c41dd2
#
_cell.length_a   1.000
_cell.length_b   1.000
_cell.length_c   1.000
_cell.angle_alpha   90.00
_cell.angle_beta   90.00
_cell.angle_gamma   90.00
#
_symmetry.space_group_name_H-M   'P 1'
#
loop_
_entity.id
_entity.type
_entity.pdbx_description
1 polymer ?
#
loop_
_entity_poly.entity_id
_entity_poly.type
_entity_poly.pdbx_seq_one_letter_code
_entity_poly.pdbx_strand_id
1 'polypeptide(L)'
;MFSNHCGKYKHGDAPEKGRFSAELGGFGQAYRARYWHEREFETVAKVQEIAKQHGTPITTLSVAWVLANPAITSVILGASRVEQLTDTLAAADCTLDSALKTRLDEVSIEFRRGDAGK
;
A
#
# COMPACT_ATOMS: atom_id res chain seq x y z
N MET A 1 0.89 -0.07 -5.00
CA MET A 1 -0.08 0.95 -4.56
C MET A 1 -0.13 1.11 -3.04
N PHE A 2 -0.50 0.10 -2.29
CA PHE A 2 -0.62 0.20 -0.82
C PHE A 2 0.68 0.56 -0.10
N SER A 3 1.83 0.09 -0.58
CA SER A 3 3.13 0.37 0.04
C SER A 3 3.50 1.86 0.10
N ASN A 4 2.93 2.70 -0.76
CA ASN A 4 3.24 4.13 -0.78
C ASN A 4 2.50 4.93 0.30
N HIS A 5 1.38 4.43 0.76
CA HIS A 5 0.52 5.15 1.71
C HIS A 5 0.52 4.50 3.09
N CYS A 6 0.38 3.19 3.17
CA CYS A 6 0.38 2.37 4.42
C CYS A 6 0.02 3.11 5.71
N GLY A 7 -0.90 4.07 5.63
CA GLY A 7 -1.33 4.89 6.77
C GLY A 7 -0.39 6.01 7.19
N LYS A 8 0.72 6.26 6.46
CA LYS A 8 1.69 7.31 6.78
C LYS A 8 1.14 8.72 6.53
N TYR A 9 0.28 8.88 5.54
CA TYR A 9 -0.27 10.17 5.10
C TYR A 9 -1.79 10.17 5.17
N LYS A 10 -2.36 11.38 5.34
CA LYS A 10 -3.79 11.68 5.18
C LYS A 10 -3.98 12.52 3.92
N HIS A 11 -5.18 12.51 3.34
CA HIS A 11 -5.46 13.24 2.10
C HIS A 11 -5.12 14.74 2.16
N GLY A 12 -5.34 15.38 3.30
CA GLY A 12 -5.02 16.80 3.52
C GLY A 12 -3.55 17.13 3.83
N ASP A 13 -2.68 16.12 3.91
CA ASP A 13 -1.28 16.35 4.28
C ASP A 13 -0.48 16.99 3.14
N ALA A 14 0.50 17.83 3.52
CA ALA A 14 1.51 18.41 2.63
C ALA A 14 2.90 18.00 3.11
N PRO A 15 3.37 16.78 2.77
CA PRO A 15 4.65 16.29 3.26
C PRO A 15 5.81 17.14 2.75
N GLU A 16 6.69 17.56 3.66
CA GLU A 16 7.88 18.34 3.33
C GLU A 16 8.95 17.48 2.66
N LYS A 17 9.04 16.20 3.03
CA LYS A 17 10.06 15.26 2.53
C LYS A 17 9.43 14.00 1.96
N GLY A 18 10.18 13.37 1.05
CA GLY A 18 9.80 12.10 0.45
C GLY A 18 9.12 12.26 -0.90
N ARG A 19 8.60 11.16 -1.39
CA ARG A 19 8.11 10.97 -2.76
C ARG A 19 6.97 11.92 -3.17
N PHE A 20 6.21 12.41 -2.21
CA PHE A 20 5.09 13.34 -2.42
C PHE A 20 5.41 14.78 -2.04
N SER A 21 6.67 15.09 -1.73
CA SER A 21 7.09 16.43 -1.33
C SER A 21 7.28 17.35 -2.51
N ALA A 22 7.15 18.64 -2.24
CA ALA A 22 7.44 19.68 -3.22
C ALA A 22 8.95 19.77 -3.56
N GLU A 23 9.85 19.26 -2.69
CA GLU A 23 11.28 19.24 -2.92
C GLU A 23 11.68 18.46 -4.19
N LEU A 24 10.89 17.46 -4.59
CA LEU A 24 11.12 16.67 -5.79
C LEU A 24 10.60 17.34 -7.08
N GLY A 25 10.13 18.59 -7.01
CA GLY A 25 9.67 19.34 -8.17
C GLY A 25 8.63 18.57 -9.00
N GLY A 26 8.84 18.48 -10.31
CA GLY A 26 7.92 17.80 -11.22
C GLY A 26 7.70 16.32 -10.92
N PHE A 27 8.66 15.60 -10.36
CA PHE A 27 8.49 14.21 -9.94
C PHE A 27 7.51 14.08 -8.76
N GLY A 28 7.62 14.93 -7.76
CA GLY A 28 6.69 14.96 -6.63
C GLY A 28 5.26 15.26 -7.07
N GLN A 29 5.09 16.22 -8.00
CA GLN A 29 3.79 16.54 -8.59
C GLN A 29 3.20 15.37 -9.39
N ALA A 30 4.01 14.69 -10.22
CA ALA A 30 3.57 13.52 -10.97
C ALA A 30 3.12 12.37 -10.05
N TYR A 31 3.84 12.13 -8.95
CA TYR A 31 3.44 11.15 -7.95
C TYR A 31 2.13 11.53 -7.25
N ARG A 32 1.95 12.80 -6.89
CA ARG A 32 0.69 13.27 -6.31
C ARG A 32 -0.47 13.13 -7.29
N ALA A 33 -0.29 13.57 -8.52
CA ALA A 33 -1.32 13.46 -9.56
C ALA A 33 -1.76 12.02 -9.80
N ARG A 34 -0.86 11.05 -9.61
CA ARG A 34 -1.13 9.63 -9.85
C ARG A 34 -1.72 8.89 -8.65
N TYR A 35 -1.28 9.22 -7.43
CA TYR A 35 -1.55 8.40 -6.25
C TYR A 35 -2.18 9.16 -5.07
N TRP A 36 -2.45 10.46 -5.20
CA TRP A 36 -2.94 11.28 -4.11
C TRP A 36 -4.41 11.67 -4.32
N HIS A 37 -5.27 10.65 -4.42
CA HIS A 37 -6.71 10.86 -4.58
C HIS A 37 -7.45 10.35 -3.35
N GLU A 38 -8.60 10.94 -3.07
CA GLU A 38 -9.43 10.59 -1.92
C GLU A 38 -9.76 9.10 -1.86
N ARG A 39 -10.08 8.49 -3.01
CA ARG A 39 -10.38 7.07 -3.13
C ARG A 39 -9.25 6.15 -2.65
N GLU A 40 -8.00 6.49 -2.94
CA GLU A 40 -6.85 5.73 -2.48
C GLU A 40 -6.74 5.80 -0.95
N PHE A 41 -6.96 6.97 -0.36
CA PHE A 41 -6.95 7.11 1.10
C PHE A 41 -8.11 6.36 1.77
N GLU A 42 -9.31 6.40 1.20
CA GLU A 42 -10.45 5.61 1.69
C GLU A 42 -10.16 4.11 1.63
N THR A 43 -9.57 3.63 0.51
CA THR A 43 -9.21 2.22 0.37
C THR A 43 -8.12 1.83 1.34
N VAL A 44 -7.10 2.65 1.53
CA VAL A 44 -6.06 2.42 2.54
C VAL A 44 -6.66 2.36 3.95
N ALA A 45 -7.63 3.23 4.28
CA ALA A 45 -8.30 3.19 5.57
C ALA A 45 -9.07 1.86 5.79
N LYS A 46 -9.74 1.34 4.76
CA LYS A 46 -10.40 0.02 4.82
C LYS A 46 -9.38 -1.11 5.02
N VAL A 47 -8.24 -1.06 4.32
CA VAL A 47 -7.16 -2.05 4.50
C VAL A 47 -6.54 -1.95 5.88
N GLN A 48 -6.39 -0.73 6.45
CA GLN A 48 -5.92 -0.54 7.81
C GLN A 48 -6.86 -1.18 8.84
N GLU A 49 -8.17 -1.04 8.65
CA GLU A 49 -9.15 -1.67 9.55
C GLU A 49 -9.08 -3.20 9.47
N ILE A 50 -8.92 -3.77 8.26
CA ILE A 50 -8.72 -5.21 8.09
C ILE A 50 -7.43 -5.66 8.78
N ALA A 51 -6.34 -4.93 8.60
CA ALA A 51 -5.04 -5.23 9.22
C ALA A 51 -5.12 -5.21 10.76
N LYS A 52 -5.81 -4.21 11.32
CA LYS A 52 -6.05 -4.09 12.76
C LYS A 52 -6.88 -5.26 13.31
N GLN A 53 -7.96 -5.63 12.62
CA GLN A 53 -8.79 -6.78 13.01
C GLN A 53 -8.02 -8.10 12.98
N HIS A 54 -7.09 -8.23 12.04
CA HIS A 54 -6.23 -9.41 11.91
C HIS A 54 -4.99 -9.38 12.82
N GLY A 55 -4.69 -8.26 13.46
CA GLY A 55 -3.51 -8.09 14.32
C GLY A 55 -2.18 -8.09 13.57
N THR A 56 -2.18 -7.69 12.29
CA THR A 56 -1.00 -7.69 11.41
C THR A 56 -0.72 -6.27 10.94
N PRO A 57 0.54 -5.79 10.92
CA PRO A 57 0.86 -4.49 10.34
C PRO A 57 0.38 -4.36 8.90
N ILE A 58 -0.16 -3.20 8.53
CA ILE A 58 -0.67 -2.99 7.17
C ILE A 58 0.39 -3.20 6.09
N THR A 59 1.65 -2.86 6.37
CA THR A 59 2.78 -3.09 5.46
C THR A 59 3.01 -4.57 5.22
N THR A 60 3.06 -5.38 6.28
CA THR A 60 3.15 -6.84 6.20
C THR A 60 1.98 -7.42 5.40
N LEU A 61 0.76 -7.03 5.74
CA LEU A 61 -0.45 -7.51 5.08
C LEU A 61 -0.47 -7.18 3.59
N SER A 62 -0.08 -5.96 3.22
CA SER A 62 -0.05 -5.51 1.82
C SER A 62 0.95 -6.29 0.98
N VAL A 63 2.14 -6.57 1.52
CA VAL A 63 3.16 -7.37 0.82
C VAL A 63 2.73 -8.84 0.73
N ALA A 64 2.18 -9.41 1.81
CA ALA A 64 1.65 -10.77 1.83
C ALA A 64 0.52 -10.95 0.81
N TRP A 65 -0.35 -9.95 0.66
CA TRP A 65 -1.42 -9.98 -0.35
C TRP A 65 -0.87 -10.01 -1.78
N VAL A 66 0.19 -9.26 -2.09
CA VAL A 66 0.86 -9.34 -3.39
C VAL A 66 1.48 -10.71 -3.60
N LEU A 67 2.19 -11.26 -2.60
CA LEU A 67 2.80 -12.59 -2.66
C LEU A 67 1.76 -13.73 -2.80
N ALA A 68 0.56 -13.55 -2.27
CA ALA A 68 -0.54 -14.51 -2.41
C ALA A 68 -1.13 -14.59 -3.82
N ASN A 69 -0.71 -13.72 -4.74
CA ASN A 69 -1.13 -13.80 -6.14
C ASN A 69 -0.24 -14.81 -6.89
N PRO A 70 -0.83 -15.88 -7.45
CA PRO A 70 -0.05 -16.93 -8.12
C PRO A 70 0.69 -16.46 -9.37
N ALA A 71 0.34 -15.30 -9.92
CA ALA A 71 1.05 -14.70 -11.05
C ALA A 71 2.34 -13.96 -10.63
N ILE A 72 2.55 -13.74 -9.33
CA ILE A 72 3.70 -13.01 -8.80
C ILE A 72 4.72 -14.00 -8.25
N THR A 73 5.91 -14.02 -8.85
CA THR A 73 7.02 -14.87 -8.40
C THR A 73 7.75 -14.27 -7.21
N SER A 74 7.99 -12.95 -7.24
CA SER A 74 8.67 -12.23 -6.16
C SER A 74 8.26 -10.77 -6.12
N VAL A 75 8.44 -10.13 -4.97
CA VAL A 75 8.11 -8.73 -4.75
C VAL A 75 9.39 -7.93 -4.52
N ILE A 76 9.52 -6.81 -5.24
CA ILE A 76 10.62 -5.87 -5.03
C ILE A 76 10.19 -4.90 -3.92
N LEU A 77 10.94 -4.92 -2.81
CA LEU A 77 10.71 -4.05 -1.67
C LEU A 77 11.62 -2.82 -1.73
N GLY A 78 11.06 -1.65 -1.42
CA GLY A 78 11.81 -0.42 -1.25
C GLY A 78 11.80 0.04 0.20
N ALA A 79 12.96 0.40 0.73
CA ALA A 79 13.08 0.97 2.06
C ALA A 79 14.13 2.09 2.05
N SER A 80 13.86 3.17 2.76
CA SER A 80 14.81 4.25 3.02
C SER A 80 15.50 4.12 4.38
N ARG A 81 15.03 3.22 5.24
CA ARG A 81 15.54 2.94 6.58
C ARG A 81 15.37 1.45 6.90
N VAL A 82 16.30 0.91 7.70
CA VAL A 82 16.32 -0.53 8.07
C VAL A 82 15.03 -0.95 8.78
N GLU A 83 14.49 -0.11 9.64
CA GLU A 83 13.28 -0.39 10.42
C GLU A 83 12.06 -0.68 9.53
N GLN A 84 12.02 -0.08 8.34
CA GLN A 84 10.94 -0.31 7.37
C GLN A 84 10.96 -1.73 6.79
N LEU A 85 12.12 -2.40 6.80
CA LEU A 85 12.25 -3.75 6.29
C LEU A 85 11.68 -4.80 7.24
N THR A 86 11.64 -4.55 8.54
CA THR A 86 11.15 -5.51 9.52
C THR A 86 9.74 -5.99 9.20
N ASP A 87 8.81 -5.05 9.06
CA ASP A 87 7.40 -5.36 8.75
C ASP A 87 7.22 -5.93 7.34
N THR A 88 7.97 -5.43 6.36
CA THR A 88 7.83 -5.89 4.97
C THR A 88 8.42 -7.28 4.76
N LEU A 89 9.53 -7.61 5.41
CA LEU A 89 10.13 -8.95 5.36
C LEU A 89 9.30 -10.00 6.11
N ALA A 90 8.61 -9.61 7.17
CA ALA A 90 7.68 -10.48 7.89
C ALA A 90 6.55 -11.03 7.01
N ALA A 91 6.29 -10.39 5.87
CA ALA A 91 5.30 -10.87 4.89
C ALA A 91 5.66 -12.24 4.28
N ALA A 92 6.93 -12.60 4.26
CA ALA A 92 7.38 -13.92 3.78
C ALA A 92 6.80 -15.07 4.62
N ASP A 93 6.60 -14.83 5.91
CA ASP A 93 6.04 -15.80 6.86
C ASP A 93 4.54 -15.58 7.12
N CYS A 94 3.94 -14.56 6.50
CA CYS A 94 2.54 -14.23 6.67
C CYS A 94 1.68 -14.97 5.65
N THR A 95 0.92 -15.95 6.12
CA THR A 95 -0.03 -16.68 5.28
C THR A 95 -1.41 -16.03 5.36
N LEU A 96 -1.98 -15.70 4.19
CA LEU A 96 -3.36 -15.22 4.11
C LEU A 96 -4.31 -16.40 3.93
N ASP A 97 -5.30 -16.51 4.81
CA ASP A 97 -6.41 -17.40 4.55
C ASP A 97 -7.29 -16.89 3.39
N SER A 98 -8.12 -17.75 2.84
CA SER A 98 -8.95 -17.42 1.67
C SER A 98 -9.96 -16.30 1.96
N ALA A 99 -10.49 -16.22 3.17
CA ALA A 99 -11.46 -15.20 3.56
C ALA A 99 -10.79 -13.82 3.65
N LEU A 100 -9.61 -13.73 4.27
CA LEU A 100 -8.84 -12.50 4.36
C LEU A 100 -8.38 -12.02 2.98
N LYS A 101 -7.90 -12.96 2.14
CA LYS A 101 -7.52 -12.63 0.76
C LYS A 101 -8.71 -12.08 -0.03
N THR A 102 -9.87 -12.70 0.06
CA THR A 102 -11.09 -12.23 -0.61
C THR A 102 -11.47 -10.82 -0.17
N ARG A 103 -11.44 -10.54 1.13
CA ARG A 103 -11.72 -9.18 1.66
C ARG A 103 -10.76 -8.14 1.10
N LEU A 104 -9.47 -8.45 1.01
CA LEU A 104 -8.47 -7.54 0.42
C LEU A 104 -8.68 -7.36 -1.09
N ASP A 105 -9.06 -8.42 -1.79
CA ASP A 105 -9.39 -8.37 -3.22
C ASP A 105 -10.61 -7.46 -3.48
N GLU A 106 -11.64 -7.56 -2.64
CA GLU A 106 -12.86 -6.77 -2.75
C GLU A 106 -12.62 -5.27 -2.54
N VAL A 107 -11.87 -4.88 -1.50
CA VAL A 107 -11.59 -3.47 -1.22
C VAL A 107 -10.65 -2.83 -2.23
N SER A 108 -9.91 -3.64 -3.00
CA SER A 108 -8.97 -3.18 -4.02
C SER A 108 -9.44 -3.37 -5.45
N ILE A 109 -10.66 -3.87 -5.66
CA ILE A 109 -11.15 -4.31 -6.98
C ILE A 109 -11.11 -3.21 -8.04
N GLU A 110 -11.38 -1.97 -7.66
CA GLU A 110 -11.37 -0.83 -8.57
C GLU A 110 -9.97 -0.50 -9.13
N PHE A 111 -8.91 -0.97 -8.45
CA PHE A 111 -7.52 -0.73 -8.84
C PHE A 111 -6.88 -1.90 -9.62
N ARG A 112 -7.63 -2.97 -9.90
CA ARG A 112 -7.11 -4.15 -10.62
C ARG A 112 -6.62 -3.83 -12.03
N ARG A 113 -7.19 -2.82 -12.66
CA ARG A 113 -6.83 -2.38 -14.00
C ARG A 113 -5.84 -1.20 -13.99
N GLY A 114 -5.19 -0.96 -12.87
CA GLY A 114 -4.32 0.20 -12.67
C GLY A 114 -5.08 1.50 -12.62
N ASP A 115 -4.43 2.56 -13.06
CA ASP A 115 -4.98 3.93 -13.01
C ASP A 115 -5.84 4.28 -14.23
N ALA A 116 -5.98 3.35 -15.18
CA ALA A 116 -6.60 3.56 -16.49
C ALA A 116 -8.10 3.70 -16.42
N GLY A 117 -8.74 4.28 -15.64
CA GLY A 117 -10.19 4.46 -15.56
C GLY A 117 -10.61 5.59 -14.65
N LYS A 118 -9.63 6.38 -14.30
CA LYS A 118 -9.79 7.49 -13.36
C LYS A 118 -10.02 8.80 -14.07
#